data_2c0b560cf671d208dd9a02d1ab74b5c9
#
_entry.id   2c0b560cf671d208dd9a02d1ab74b5c9
#
_cell.length_a   1.000
_cell.length_b   1.000
_cell.length_c   1.000
_cell.angle_alpha   90.00
_cell.angle_beta   90.00
_cell.angle_gamma   90.00
#
_symmetry.space_group_name_H-M   'P 1'
#
loop_
_entity.id
_entity.type
_entity.pdbx_description
1 polymer ?
#
loop_
_entity_poly.entity_id
_entity_poly.type
_entity_poly.pdbx_seq_one_letter_code
_entity_poly.pdbx_strand_id
1 'polypeptide(L)'
;MHKKSPQLAKIAELKFRPLKKNLRHSFKELRYAIESDTMPDKKSVEQFLDEINLMVSYPGFGDEFYAPFKAACGQLLTFYNASDFDGFQNQVAVIRGLKKQCHNRFK
;
A
#
# COMPACT_ATOMS: atom_id res chain seq x y z
N MET A 1 32.64 9.45 8.16
CA MET A 1 31.71 9.36 8.27
C MET A 1 30.97 9.83 7.74
N HIS A 2 30.38 9.71 7.52
CA HIS A 2 29.58 10.27 7.32
C HIS A 2 28.47 10.02 7.56
N LYS A 3 28.30 10.40 7.97
CA LYS A 3 27.08 10.31 8.42
C LYS A 3 26.13 10.77 7.41
N LYS A 4 24.90 10.25 7.43
CA LYS A 4 23.89 10.73 6.56
C LYS A 4 23.67 12.17 6.77
N SER A 5 23.52 12.88 5.70
CA SER A 5 23.15 14.27 5.76
C SER A 5 21.75 14.40 6.35
N PRO A 6 21.53 15.27 7.34
CA PRO A 6 20.17 15.51 7.83
C PRO A 6 19.22 15.97 6.75
N GLN A 7 19.73 16.62 5.71
CA GLN A 7 18.92 17.07 4.59
C GLN A 7 18.37 15.91 3.79
N LEU A 8 19.18 14.88 3.56
CA LEU A 8 18.73 13.70 2.81
C LEU A 8 17.62 12.97 3.52
N ALA A 9 17.76 12.79 4.83
CA ALA A 9 16.73 12.14 5.63
C ALA A 9 15.44 12.94 5.59
N LYS A 10 15.55 14.27 5.65
CA LYS A 10 14.41 15.14 5.63
C LYS A 10 13.70 15.11 4.28
N ILE A 11 14.48 15.07 3.19
CA ILE A 11 13.91 14.98 1.85
C ILE A 11 13.13 13.69 1.68
N ALA A 12 13.69 12.57 2.12
CA ALA A 12 13.01 11.29 2.05
C ALA A 12 11.70 11.32 2.81
N GLU A 13 11.71 11.90 4.01
CA GLU A 13 10.52 12.04 4.82
C GLU A 13 9.46 12.89 4.14
N LEU A 14 9.88 14.00 3.53
CA LEU A 14 8.96 14.88 2.82
C LEU A 14 8.30 14.19 1.63
N LYS A 15 9.04 13.31 0.95
CA LYS A 15 8.48 12.56 -0.16
C LYS A 15 7.59 11.43 0.31
N PHE A 16 7.92 10.83 1.44
CA PHE A 16 7.16 9.70 1.97
C PHE A 16 5.76 10.12 2.46
N ARG A 17 5.65 11.28 3.09
CA ARG A 17 4.36 11.73 3.63
C ARG A 17 3.29 11.92 2.56
N PRO A 18 3.57 12.65 1.46
CA PRO A 18 2.57 12.76 0.39
C PRO A 18 2.22 11.41 -0.21
N LEU A 19 3.20 10.52 -0.32
CA LEU A 19 2.97 9.18 -0.84
C LEU A 19 2.01 8.40 0.06
N LYS A 20 2.20 8.48 1.37
CA LYS A 20 1.29 7.82 2.31
C LYS A 20 -0.13 8.36 2.20
N LYS A 21 -0.25 9.66 2.01
CA LYS A 21 -1.56 10.30 1.85
C LYS A 21 -2.24 9.83 0.58
N ASN A 22 -1.49 9.77 -0.52
CA ASN A 22 -2.01 9.30 -1.79
C ASN A 22 -2.43 7.83 -1.69
N LEU A 23 -1.61 7.03 -1.02
CA LEU A 23 -1.88 5.62 -0.82
C LEU A 23 -3.17 5.40 -0.03
N ARG A 24 -3.37 6.20 1.01
CA ARG A 24 -4.61 6.14 1.80
C ARG A 24 -5.82 6.45 0.93
N HIS A 25 -5.69 7.43 0.08
CA HIS A 25 -6.76 7.83 -0.82
C HIS A 25 -7.08 6.72 -1.83
N SER A 26 -6.05 6.16 -2.44
CA SER A 26 -6.22 5.07 -3.40
C SER A 26 -6.86 3.85 -2.74
N PHE A 27 -6.45 3.52 -1.54
CA PHE A 27 -7.01 2.39 -0.80
C PHE A 27 -8.48 2.63 -0.49
N LYS A 28 -8.83 3.85 -0.15
CA LYS A 28 -10.21 4.22 0.13
C LYS A 28 -11.08 4.03 -1.11
N GLU A 29 -10.55 4.34 -2.28
CA GLU A 29 -11.29 4.12 -3.54
C GLU A 29 -11.57 2.64 -3.78
N LEU A 30 -10.60 1.76 -3.47
CA LEU A 30 -10.82 0.32 -3.58
C LEU A 30 -11.93 -0.13 -2.63
N ARG A 31 -11.92 0.40 -1.43
CA ARG A 31 -12.93 0.06 -0.42
C ARG A 31 -14.32 0.52 -0.82
N TYR A 32 -14.42 1.70 -1.42
CA TYR A 32 -15.70 2.21 -1.89
C TYR A 32 -16.30 1.29 -2.95
N ALA A 33 -15.47 0.84 -3.89
CA ALA A 33 -15.95 -0.08 -4.93
C ALA A 33 -16.49 -1.36 -4.30
N ILE A 34 -15.76 -1.90 -3.33
CA ILE A 34 -16.16 -3.12 -2.63
C ILE A 34 -17.48 -2.92 -1.89
N GLU A 35 -17.64 -1.77 -1.22
CA GLU A 35 -18.89 -1.46 -0.51
C GLU A 35 -20.06 -1.34 -1.47
N SER A 36 -19.80 -1.03 -2.72
CA SER A 36 -20.83 -0.95 -3.77
C SER A 36 -20.99 -2.26 -4.53
N ASP A 37 -20.37 -3.34 -4.04
CA ASP A 37 -20.41 -4.66 -4.65
C ASP A 37 -19.90 -4.66 -6.08
N THR A 38 -18.88 -3.84 -6.37
CA THR A 38 -18.29 -3.77 -7.70
C THR A 38 -16.77 -3.88 -7.63
N MET A 39 -16.19 -4.41 -8.71
CA MET A 39 -14.73 -4.37 -8.84
C MET A 39 -14.31 -2.94 -9.17
N PRO A 40 -13.22 -2.47 -8.56
CA PRO A 40 -12.71 -1.14 -8.92
C PRO A 40 -12.13 -1.14 -10.32
N ASP A 41 -11.91 0.05 -10.86
CA ASP A 41 -11.29 0.22 -12.17
C ASP A 41 -9.87 -0.34 -12.16
N LYS A 42 -9.45 -0.85 -13.31
CA LYS A 42 -8.08 -1.31 -13.45
C LYS A 42 -7.09 -0.19 -13.10
N LYS A 43 -7.39 1.02 -13.52
CA LYS A 43 -6.54 2.16 -13.24
C LYS A 43 -6.38 2.41 -11.74
N SER A 44 -7.46 2.28 -10.99
CA SER A 44 -7.42 2.47 -9.54
C SER A 44 -6.56 1.39 -8.87
N VAL A 45 -6.71 0.15 -9.32
CA VAL A 45 -5.91 -0.96 -8.78
C VAL A 45 -4.44 -0.76 -9.11
N GLU A 46 -4.13 -0.41 -10.35
CA GLU A 46 -2.75 -0.19 -10.77
C GLU A 46 -2.12 0.95 -10.01
N GLN A 47 -2.85 2.03 -9.82
CA GLN A 47 -2.35 3.17 -9.07
C GLN A 47 -2.02 2.78 -7.63
N PHE A 48 -2.90 2.03 -6.99
CA PHE A 48 -2.66 1.56 -5.63
C PHE A 48 -1.40 0.70 -5.57
N LEU A 49 -1.26 -0.25 -6.49
CA LEU A 49 -0.11 -1.15 -6.51
C LEU A 49 1.19 -0.40 -6.79
N ASP A 50 1.16 0.57 -7.70
CA ASP A 50 2.33 1.38 -8.00
C ASP A 50 2.76 2.18 -6.77
N GLU A 51 1.80 2.72 -6.04
CA GLU A 51 2.09 3.49 -4.83
C GLU A 51 2.66 2.60 -3.73
N ILE A 52 2.17 1.37 -3.61
CA ILE A 52 2.72 0.41 -2.66
C ILE A 52 4.18 0.09 -3.02
N ASN A 53 4.44 -0.19 -4.29
CA ASN A 53 5.79 -0.47 -4.74
C ASN A 53 6.74 0.68 -4.47
N LEU A 54 6.26 1.89 -4.66
CA LEU A 54 7.07 3.07 -4.37
C LEU A 54 7.31 3.22 -2.87
N MET A 55 6.28 2.98 -2.07
CA MET A 55 6.41 3.08 -0.62
C MET A 55 7.46 2.12 -0.06
N VAL A 56 7.44 0.87 -0.52
CA VAL A 56 8.38 -0.12 0.00
C VAL A 56 9.82 0.11 -0.50
N SER A 57 10.00 1.05 -1.42
CA SER A 57 11.33 1.42 -1.86
C SER A 57 12.02 2.39 -0.90
N TYR A 58 11.29 2.95 0.08
CA TYR A 58 11.86 3.86 1.08
C TYR A 58 12.26 3.06 2.32
N PRO A 59 13.56 2.88 2.56
CA PRO A 59 14.01 2.11 3.72
C PRO A 59 13.77 2.85 5.03
N GLY A 60 13.57 2.09 6.09
CA GLY A 60 13.42 2.68 7.42
C GLY A 60 12.01 3.06 7.82
N PHE A 61 11.01 2.80 6.97
CA PHE A 61 9.63 3.17 7.24
C PHE A 61 8.72 1.94 7.36
N GLY A 62 9.24 0.86 7.90
CA GLY A 62 8.45 -0.34 8.11
C GLY A 62 8.98 -1.55 7.35
N ASP A 63 10.30 -1.65 7.23
CA ASP A 63 10.96 -2.68 6.43
C ASP A 63 10.48 -4.09 6.75
N GLU A 64 10.24 -4.38 8.00
CA GLU A 64 9.84 -5.73 8.42
C GLU A 64 8.46 -6.13 7.87
N PHE A 65 7.66 -5.16 7.45
CA PHE A 65 6.34 -5.42 6.91
C PHE A 65 6.29 -5.36 5.38
N TYR A 66 7.40 -4.98 4.73
CA TYR A 66 7.38 -4.75 3.28
C TYR A 66 7.18 -6.03 2.49
N ALA A 67 7.87 -7.10 2.85
CA ALA A 67 7.73 -8.36 2.12
C ALA A 67 6.31 -8.92 2.20
N PRO A 68 5.69 -9.01 3.38
CA PRO A 68 4.30 -9.47 3.43
C PRO A 68 3.34 -8.50 2.72
N PHE A 69 3.63 -7.20 2.74
CA PHE A 69 2.81 -6.22 2.02
C PHE A 69 2.85 -6.46 0.52
N LYS A 70 4.06 -6.64 -0.02
CA LYS A 70 4.22 -6.88 -1.45
C LYS A 70 3.57 -8.19 -1.87
N ALA A 71 3.72 -9.23 -1.06
CA ALA A 71 3.09 -10.51 -1.33
C ALA A 71 1.56 -10.39 -1.35
N ALA A 72 1.01 -9.67 -0.39
CA ALA A 72 -0.44 -9.46 -0.32
C ALA A 72 -0.94 -8.67 -1.54
N CYS A 73 -0.18 -7.68 -1.99
CA CYS A 73 -0.54 -6.90 -3.16
C CYS A 73 -0.47 -7.73 -4.44
N GLY A 74 0.49 -8.65 -4.52
CA GLY A 74 0.56 -9.57 -5.64
C GLY A 74 -0.66 -10.48 -5.71
N GLN A 75 -1.11 -10.96 -4.56
CA GLN A 75 -2.33 -11.75 -4.48
C GLN A 75 -3.56 -10.94 -4.89
N LEU A 76 -3.59 -9.69 -4.50
CA LEU A 76 -4.68 -8.80 -4.87
C LEU A 76 -4.81 -8.70 -6.39
N LEU A 77 -3.69 -8.53 -7.07
CA LEU A 77 -3.67 -8.44 -8.52
C LEU A 77 -4.12 -9.75 -9.15
N THR A 78 -3.72 -10.88 -8.60
CA THR A 78 -4.13 -12.19 -9.07
C THR A 78 -5.65 -12.33 -9.02
N PHE A 79 -6.27 -11.96 -7.91
CA PHE A 79 -7.72 -12.02 -7.78
C PHE A 79 -8.40 -11.06 -8.75
N TYR A 80 -7.81 -9.87 -8.91
CA TYR A 80 -8.37 -8.90 -9.83
C TYR A 80 -8.38 -9.42 -11.27
N ASN A 81 -7.25 -9.99 -11.70
CA ASN A 81 -7.12 -10.52 -13.06
C ASN A 81 -8.02 -11.73 -13.31
N ALA A 82 -8.34 -12.46 -12.25
CA ALA A 82 -9.26 -13.60 -12.34
C ALA A 82 -10.72 -13.19 -12.24
N SER A 83 -11.00 -11.90 -12.07
CA SER A 83 -12.34 -11.37 -11.85
C SER A 83 -13.02 -12.02 -10.63
N ASP A 84 -12.21 -12.36 -9.63
CA ASP A 84 -12.69 -13.00 -8.40
C ASP A 84 -12.99 -11.94 -7.37
N PHE A 85 -14.23 -11.47 -7.34
CA PHE A 85 -14.62 -10.40 -6.46
C PHE A 85 -14.48 -10.79 -4.98
N ASP A 86 -14.91 -11.99 -4.61
CA ASP A 86 -14.81 -12.44 -3.22
C ASP A 86 -13.37 -12.52 -2.77
N GLY A 87 -12.49 -13.09 -3.60
CA GLY A 87 -11.07 -13.15 -3.31
C GLY A 87 -10.46 -11.77 -3.21
N PHE A 88 -10.83 -10.89 -4.11
CA PHE A 88 -10.36 -9.50 -4.09
C PHE A 88 -10.78 -8.80 -2.80
N GLN A 89 -12.04 -8.93 -2.44
CA GLN A 89 -12.57 -8.30 -1.23
C GLN A 89 -11.85 -8.81 0.02
N ASN A 90 -11.67 -10.13 0.11
CA ASN A 90 -10.97 -10.72 1.23
C ASN A 90 -9.53 -10.25 1.30
N GLN A 91 -8.88 -10.11 0.14
CA GLN A 91 -7.48 -9.68 0.10
C GLN A 91 -7.33 -8.22 0.51
N VAL A 92 -8.28 -7.37 0.15
CA VAL A 92 -8.28 -5.97 0.62
C VAL A 92 -8.33 -5.94 2.16
N ALA A 93 -9.12 -6.82 2.75
CA ALA A 93 -9.20 -6.92 4.21
C ALA A 93 -7.86 -7.35 4.80
N VAL A 94 -7.16 -8.29 4.15
CA VAL A 94 -5.83 -8.72 4.59
C VAL A 94 -4.85 -7.54 4.55
N ILE A 95 -4.84 -6.79 3.47
CA ILE A 95 -3.96 -5.63 3.33
C ILE A 95 -4.26 -4.59 4.39
N ARG A 96 -5.54 -4.37 4.66
CA ARG A 96 -5.94 -3.44 5.71
C ARG A 96 -5.39 -3.87 7.07
N GLY A 97 -5.44 -5.17 7.36
CA GLY A 97 -4.89 -5.72 8.60
C GLY A 97 -3.39 -5.49 8.70
N LEU A 98 -2.66 -5.71 7.60
CA LEU A 98 -1.22 -5.47 7.57
C LEU A 98 -0.90 -4.00 7.79
N LYS A 99 -1.65 -3.11 7.17
CA LYS A 99 -1.48 -1.67 7.37
C LYS A 99 -1.66 -1.30 8.83
N LYS A 100 -2.66 -1.85 9.46
CA LYS A 100 -2.96 -1.57 10.85
C LYS A 100 -1.85 -2.06 11.77
N GLN A 101 -1.33 -3.25 11.51
CA GLN A 101 -0.22 -3.79 12.28
C GLN A 101 1.02 -2.93 12.16
N CYS A 102 1.35 -2.52 10.94
CA CYS A 102 2.49 -1.66 10.68
C CYS A 102 2.34 -0.33 11.40
N HIS A 103 1.17 0.27 11.29
CA HIS A 103 0.89 1.55 11.94
C HIS A 103 1.03 1.45 13.45
N ASN A 104 0.51 0.40 14.05
CA ASN A 104 0.59 0.22 15.50
C ASN A 104 2.03 0.02 15.97
N ARG A 105 2.84 -0.63 15.14
CA ARG A 105 4.23 -0.89 15.47
C ARG A 105 5.08 0.38 15.46
N PHE A 106 4.81 1.27 14.50
CA PHE A 106 5.63 2.46 14.27
C PHE A 106 4.94 3.76 14.61
N LYS A 107 3.90 3.68 15.38
CA LYS A 107 3.11 4.83 15.74
C LYS A 107 3.82 5.79 16.72
#